data_f10810488293069eb92f933e5e08f5b3
#
_entry.id   f10810488293069eb92f933e5e08f5b3
#
_cell.length_a   1.000
_cell.length_b   1.000
_cell.length_c   1.000
_cell.angle_alpha   90.00
_cell.angle_beta   90.00
_cell.angle_gamma   90.00
#
_symmetry.space_group_name_H-M   'P 1'
#
loop_
_entity.id
_entity.type
_entity.pdbx_description
1 polymer ?
#
loop_
_entity_poly.entity_id
_entity_poly.type
_entity_poly.pdbx_seq_one_letter_code
_entity_poly.pdbx_strand_id
1 'polypeptide(L)'
;IAYVAFVAAALGTAWLTWRAGAGSDNAQSNATDVTSDNSARPGLGELSIWVGLSATASILLLSMTRHLTQDIAPVPFLWVLPLSIYLLSFILCFDAPRYYVRKLFLLLLPVAFVALDRVHDVYTWVPVLIGVTCVSLFVFCMVCHGELVRRKPPVRHLTLFYLMLSIGGALGGTLVGLVAPTIFNAYFELPIGLFLCA
;
A
#
# COMPACT_ATOMS: atom_id res chain seq x y z
N ILE A 1 20.89 8.54 10.41
CA ILE A 1 21.28 7.13 10.71
C ILE A 1 20.04 6.24 10.72
N ALA A 2 18.93 6.61 11.39
CA ALA A 2 17.69 5.84 11.41
C ALA A 2 17.08 5.67 9.99
N TYR A 3 17.18 6.71 9.17
CA TYR A 3 16.68 6.71 7.78
C TYR A 3 17.46 5.74 6.87
N VAL A 4 18.78 5.69 7.01
CA VAL A 4 19.62 4.77 6.22
C VAL A 4 19.32 3.31 6.59
N ALA A 5 19.12 3.03 7.86
CA ALA A 5 18.72 1.69 8.34
C ALA A 5 17.33 1.30 7.80
N PHE A 6 16.41 2.25 7.72
CA PHE A 6 15.07 2.03 7.17
C PHE A 6 15.09 1.77 5.65
N VAL A 7 15.83 2.57 4.89
CA VAL A 7 16.01 2.35 3.43
C VAL A 7 16.67 0.99 3.17
N ALA A 8 17.66 0.59 3.98
CA ALA A 8 18.29 -0.72 3.88
C ALA A 8 17.31 -1.86 4.19
N ALA A 9 16.44 -1.69 5.19
CA ALA A 9 15.39 -2.66 5.51
C ALA A 9 14.33 -2.76 4.41
N ALA A 10 13.89 -1.63 3.84
CA ALA A 10 12.93 -1.59 2.73
C ALA A 10 13.50 -2.25 1.46
N LEU A 11 14.77 -1.99 1.13
CA LEU A 11 15.46 -2.65 0.03
C LEU A 11 15.67 -4.15 0.29
N GLY A 12 15.93 -4.54 1.53
CA GLY A 12 16.07 -5.93 1.95
C GLY A 12 14.76 -6.71 1.81
N THR A 13 13.64 -6.12 2.22
CA THR A 13 12.31 -6.74 2.08
C THR A 13 11.87 -6.80 0.62
N ALA A 14 12.10 -5.76 -0.17
CA ALA A 14 11.85 -5.76 -1.60
C ALA A 14 12.68 -6.84 -2.33
N TRP A 15 13.95 -7.04 -1.93
CA TRP A 15 14.81 -8.08 -2.48
C TRP A 15 14.37 -9.49 -2.08
N LEU A 16 13.95 -9.69 -0.82
CA LEU A 16 13.42 -10.96 -0.32
C LEU A 16 12.10 -11.34 -0.99
N THR A 17 11.19 -10.38 -1.18
CA THR A 17 9.92 -10.61 -1.88
C THR A 17 10.14 -10.86 -3.38
N TRP A 18 11.12 -10.21 -4.00
CA TRP A 18 11.50 -10.51 -5.38
C TRP A 18 12.03 -11.94 -5.51
N ARG A 19 12.94 -12.37 -4.60
CA ARG A 19 13.52 -13.70 -4.61
C ARG A 19 12.50 -14.80 -4.34
N ALA A 20 11.54 -14.55 -3.44
CA ALA A 20 10.40 -15.44 -3.17
C ALA A 20 9.42 -15.53 -4.35
N GLY A 21 9.22 -14.41 -5.09
CA GLY A 21 8.37 -14.37 -6.28
C GLY A 21 8.97 -15.05 -7.51
N ALA A 22 10.29 -15.08 -7.65
CA ALA A 22 10.97 -15.77 -8.75
C ALA A 22 10.82 -17.31 -8.69
N GLY A 23 10.54 -17.85 -7.51
CA GLY A 23 10.23 -19.28 -7.34
C GLY A 23 8.77 -19.65 -7.64
N SER A 24 7.86 -18.67 -7.63
CA SER A 24 6.43 -18.89 -7.82
C SER A 24 5.99 -18.84 -9.29
N ASP A 25 6.73 -18.14 -10.14
CA ASP A 25 6.38 -18.04 -11.57
C ASP A 25 6.55 -19.36 -12.33
N ASN A 26 7.37 -20.31 -11.84
CA ASN A 26 7.51 -21.64 -12.40
C ASN A 26 6.44 -22.65 -11.96
N ALA A 27 5.64 -22.34 -10.95
CA ALA A 27 4.57 -23.23 -10.48
C ALA A 27 3.22 -22.98 -11.19
N GLN A 28 3.07 -21.86 -11.87
CA GLN A 28 1.80 -21.47 -12.51
C GLN A 28 1.65 -21.93 -13.96
N SER A 29 2.69 -22.51 -14.55
CA SER A 29 2.68 -22.99 -15.94
C SER A 29 2.08 -24.39 -16.14
N ASN A 30 1.76 -25.14 -15.07
CA ASN A 30 1.33 -26.54 -15.17
C ASN A 30 -0.06 -26.84 -14.57
N ALA A 31 -0.92 -25.84 -14.40
CA ALA A 31 -2.28 -26.07 -13.90
C ALA A 31 -3.35 -25.81 -14.98
N THR A 32 -3.24 -26.51 -16.12
CA THR A 32 -4.38 -26.87 -16.95
C THR A 32 -4.66 -28.35 -16.72
N ASP A 33 -5.24 -28.65 -15.57
CA ASP A 33 -6.02 -29.89 -15.43
C ASP A 33 -7.24 -29.61 -14.54
N VAL A 34 -8.37 -29.66 -15.22
CA VAL A 34 -9.71 -29.65 -14.66
C VAL A 34 -9.89 -30.98 -13.94
N THR A 35 -10.06 -30.94 -12.65
CA THR A 35 -10.82 -31.86 -11.75
C THR A 35 -10.10 -32.06 -10.43
N SER A 36 -10.50 -31.28 -9.44
CA SER A 36 -10.89 -31.75 -8.12
C SER A 36 -11.25 -30.58 -7.22
N ASP A 37 -12.50 -30.52 -6.88
CA ASP A 37 -13.18 -29.58 -5.98
C ASP A 37 -12.70 -29.77 -4.53
N ASN A 38 -11.45 -29.42 -4.29
CA ASN A 38 -10.85 -29.41 -2.96
C ASN A 38 -10.13 -28.06 -2.74
N SER A 39 -10.85 -26.95 -3.03
CA SER A 39 -10.36 -25.62 -2.67
C SER A 39 -10.42 -25.47 -1.15
N ALA A 40 -9.30 -25.79 -0.51
CA ALA A 40 -9.09 -25.60 0.92
C ALA A 40 -9.48 -24.15 1.29
N ARG A 41 -10.12 -24.00 2.46
CA ARG A 41 -10.44 -22.67 3.02
C ARG A 41 -9.14 -21.87 3.11
N PRO A 42 -9.18 -20.54 2.77
CA PRO A 42 -8.00 -19.69 2.88
C PRO A 42 -7.43 -19.79 4.30
N GLY A 43 -6.12 -20.00 4.37
CA GLY A 43 -5.42 -20.15 5.64
C GLY A 43 -5.40 -18.82 6.42
N LEU A 44 -5.17 -18.90 7.74
CA LEU A 44 -5.05 -17.69 8.59
C LEU A 44 -3.97 -16.73 8.07
N GLY A 45 -2.90 -17.23 7.47
CA GLY A 45 -1.85 -16.42 6.86
C GLY A 45 -2.35 -15.59 5.68
N GLU A 46 -3.21 -16.13 4.82
CA GLU A 46 -3.80 -15.36 3.71
C GLU A 46 -4.75 -14.28 4.21
N LEU A 47 -5.58 -14.62 5.21
CA LEU A 47 -6.49 -13.65 5.84
C LEU A 47 -5.73 -12.47 6.45
N SER A 48 -4.63 -12.75 7.15
CA SER A 48 -3.80 -11.69 7.75
C SER A 48 -3.13 -10.80 6.71
N ILE A 49 -2.71 -11.35 5.58
CA ILE A 49 -2.13 -10.58 4.47
C ILE A 49 -3.20 -9.67 3.84
N TRP A 50 -4.41 -10.15 3.59
CA TRP A 50 -5.48 -9.32 3.03
C TRP A 50 -5.84 -8.16 3.95
N VAL A 51 -5.99 -8.43 5.26
CA VAL A 51 -6.23 -7.39 6.26
C VAL A 51 -5.04 -6.42 6.35
N GLY A 52 -3.82 -6.93 6.38
CA GLY A 52 -2.60 -6.13 6.48
C GLY A 52 -2.42 -5.18 5.30
N LEU A 53 -2.54 -5.66 4.06
CA LEU A 53 -2.41 -4.83 2.86
C LEU A 53 -3.50 -3.76 2.78
N SER A 54 -4.74 -4.11 3.12
CA SER A 54 -5.84 -3.15 3.16
C SER A 54 -5.66 -2.11 4.26
N ALA A 55 -5.23 -2.53 5.46
CA ALA A 55 -4.94 -1.62 6.56
C ALA A 55 -3.79 -0.65 6.21
N THR A 56 -2.71 -1.16 5.61
CA THR A 56 -1.57 -0.35 5.16
C THR A 56 -2.00 0.71 4.15
N ALA A 57 -2.80 0.35 3.15
CA ALA A 57 -3.31 1.30 2.17
C ALA A 57 -4.16 2.41 2.82
N SER A 58 -4.99 2.07 3.80
CA SER A 58 -5.80 3.03 4.55
C SER A 58 -4.97 3.93 5.48
N ILE A 59 -3.95 3.37 6.13
CA ILE A 59 -2.99 4.14 6.95
C ILE A 59 -2.28 5.17 6.07
N LEU A 60 -1.77 4.76 4.91
CA LEU A 60 -1.08 5.64 3.97
C LEU A 60 -1.99 6.76 3.46
N LEU A 61 -3.23 6.44 3.08
CA LEU A 61 -4.21 7.44 2.67
C LEU A 61 -4.42 8.50 3.74
N LEU A 62 -4.71 8.09 4.97
CA LEU A 62 -5.02 9.03 6.05
C LEU A 62 -3.81 9.82 6.50
N SER A 63 -2.64 9.18 6.61
CA SER A 63 -1.40 9.86 6.99
C SER A 63 -0.98 10.91 5.95
N MET A 64 -1.04 10.56 4.67
CA MET A 64 -0.74 11.50 3.58
C MET A 64 -1.77 12.63 3.49
N THR A 65 -3.05 12.33 3.73
CA THR A 65 -4.12 13.34 3.77
C THR A 65 -3.88 14.33 4.90
N ARG A 66 -3.55 13.84 6.11
CA ARG A 66 -3.20 14.73 7.25
C ARG A 66 -2.00 15.59 6.91
N HIS A 67 -0.95 14.99 6.38
CA HIS A 67 0.26 15.71 5.99
C HIS A 67 -0.04 16.82 4.97
N LEU A 68 -0.79 16.54 3.91
CA LEU A 68 -1.18 17.52 2.91
C LEU A 68 -2.02 18.67 3.49
N THR A 69 -2.98 18.35 4.37
CA THR A 69 -3.94 19.34 4.87
C THR A 69 -3.44 20.15 6.06
N GLN A 70 -2.50 19.63 6.85
CA GLN A 70 -1.99 20.29 8.05
C GLN A 70 -0.65 21.00 7.82
N ASP A 71 0.26 20.37 7.06
CA ASP A 71 1.62 20.87 6.93
C ASP A 71 1.82 21.73 5.68
N ILE A 72 1.02 21.51 4.62
CA ILE A 72 1.25 22.20 3.35
C ILE A 72 0.33 23.38 3.15
N ALA A 73 -0.98 23.20 3.19
CA ALA A 73 -1.94 24.28 3.09
C ALA A 73 -3.33 23.87 3.58
N PRO A 74 -3.99 24.65 4.45
CA PRO A 74 -5.37 24.41 4.84
C PRO A 74 -6.35 24.85 3.71
N VAL A 75 -6.18 24.27 2.52
CA VAL A 75 -7.05 24.56 1.38
C VAL A 75 -8.27 23.66 1.43
N PRO A 76 -9.48 24.22 1.38
CA PRO A 76 -10.69 23.41 1.24
C PRO A 76 -10.57 22.49 0.03
N PHE A 77 -11.07 21.26 0.17
CA PHE A 77 -11.01 20.21 -0.87
C PHE A 77 -9.65 19.55 -1.15
N LEU A 78 -8.54 20.00 -0.55
CA LEU A 78 -7.26 19.34 -0.75
C LEU A 78 -7.27 17.86 -0.31
N TRP A 79 -8.11 17.51 0.67
CA TRP A 79 -8.31 16.13 1.12
C TRP A 79 -8.96 15.20 0.08
N VAL A 80 -9.66 15.77 -0.91
CA VAL A 80 -10.27 14.97 -1.99
C VAL A 80 -9.21 14.39 -2.92
N LEU A 81 -8.07 15.07 -3.07
CA LEU A 81 -7.01 14.65 -3.97
C LEU A 81 -6.39 13.29 -3.58
N PRO A 82 -5.91 13.07 -2.33
CA PRO A 82 -5.43 11.77 -1.90
C PRO A 82 -6.50 10.67 -1.99
N LEU A 83 -7.74 10.99 -1.64
CA LEU A 83 -8.86 10.04 -1.74
C LEU A 83 -9.09 9.61 -3.19
N SER A 84 -9.06 10.56 -4.13
CA SER A 84 -9.22 10.27 -5.57
C SER A 84 -8.11 9.37 -6.09
N ILE A 85 -6.87 9.61 -5.67
CA ILE A 85 -5.71 8.80 -6.05
C ILE A 85 -5.84 7.37 -5.49
N TYR A 86 -6.26 7.25 -4.24
CA TYR A 86 -6.51 5.95 -3.61
C TYR A 86 -7.58 5.15 -4.36
N LEU A 87 -8.72 5.78 -4.66
CA LEU A 87 -9.79 5.13 -5.42
C LEU A 87 -9.36 4.78 -6.85
N LEU A 88 -8.63 5.68 -7.50
CA LEU A 88 -8.09 5.43 -8.84
C LEU A 88 -7.16 4.22 -8.86
N SER A 89 -6.22 4.12 -7.91
CA SER A 89 -5.32 2.98 -7.80
C SER A 89 -6.07 1.67 -7.52
N PHE A 90 -7.12 1.73 -6.70
CA PHE A 90 -7.99 0.58 -6.43
C PHE A 90 -8.70 0.13 -7.71
N ILE A 91 -9.35 1.07 -8.43
CA ILE A 91 -10.05 0.77 -9.68
C ILE A 91 -9.09 0.18 -10.70
N LEU A 92 -7.93 0.79 -10.94
CA LEU A 92 -6.95 0.33 -11.92
C LEU A 92 -6.46 -1.10 -11.64
N CYS A 93 -6.21 -1.43 -10.36
CA CYS A 93 -5.75 -2.76 -10.00
C CYS A 93 -6.85 -3.82 -10.12
N PHE A 94 -8.10 -3.49 -9.75
CA PHE A 94 -9.20 -4.44 -9.73
C PHE A 94 -9.87 -4.62 -11.11
N ASP A 95 -9.86 -3.59 -11.97
CA ASP A 95 -10.41 -3.66 -13.33
C ASP A 95 -9.51 -4.46 -14.26
N ALA A 96 -8.22 -4.15 -14.29
CA ALA A 96 -7.28 -4.82 -15.17
C ALA A 96 -5.91 -5.05 -14.51
N PRO A 97 -5.58 -6.31 -14.14
CA PRO A 97 -4.30 -6.68 -13.51
C PRO A 97 -3.06 -6.29 -14.34
N ARG A 98 -3.23 -6.04 -15.64
CA ARG A 98 -2.16 -5.61 -16.56
C ARG A 98 -1.54 -4.26 -16.21
N TYR A 99 -2.26 -3.39 -15.50
CA TYR A 99 -1.74 -2.08 -15.09
C TYR A 99 -0.75 -2.17 -13.95
N TYR A 100 -0.78 -3.24 -13.19
CA TYR A 100 0.18 -3.47 -12.12
C TYR A 100 1.38 -4.31 -12.62
N VAL A 101 2.43 -3.62 -13.05
CA VAL A 101 3.71 -4.26 -13.37
C VAL A 101 4.54 -4.33 -12.10
N ARG A 102 4.49 -5.48 -11.41
CA ARG A 102 5.12 -5.69 -10.09
C ARG A 102 6.57 -5.19 -10.01
N LYS A 103 7.41 -5.57 -10.98
CA LYS A 103 8.83 -5.19 -10.99
C LYS A 103 9.03 -3.68 -11.04
N LEU A 104 8.19 -2.98 -11.83
CA LEU A 104 8.25 -1.53 -11.97
C LEU A 104 7.84 -0.83 -10.67
N PHE A 105 6.70 -1.21 -10.09
CA PHE A 105 6.19 -0.56 -8.88
C PHE A 105 7.04 -0.85 -7.65
N LEU A 106 7.60 -2.07 -7.51
CA LEU A 106 8.54 -2.39 -6.45
C LEU A 106 9.86 -1.62 -6.59
N LEU A 107 10.32 -1.34 -7.82
CA LEU A 107 11.49 -0.48 -8.05
C LEU A 107 11.19 1.00 -7.75
N LEU A 108 9.97 1.45 -8.05
CA LEU A 108 9.53 2.83 -7.77
C LEU A 108 9.28 3.09 -6.27
N LEU A 109 8.99 2.06 -5.48
CA LEU A 109 8.70 2.18 -4.06
C LEU A 109 9.83 2.88 -3.28
N PRO A 110 11.10 2.44 -3.31
CA PRO A 110 12.18 3.12 -2.63
C PRO A 110 12.45 4.53 -3.20
N VAL A 111 12.22 4.74 -4.50
CA VAL A 111 12.36 6.07 -5.13
C VAL A 111 11.31 7.02 -4.59
N ALA A 112 10.05 6.59 -4.52
CA ALA A 112 8.96 7.39 -3.96
C ALA A 112 9.21 7.72 -2.48
N PHE A 113 9.78 6.77 -1.73
CA PHE A 113 10.16 6.97 -0.34
C PHE A 113 11.24 8.05 -0.20
N VAL A 114 12.34 7.94 -0.95
CA VAL A 114 13.43 8.93 -0.94
C VAL A 114 12.94 10.29 -1.43
N ALA A 115 12.05 10.32 -2.43
CA ALA A 115 11.47 11.57 -2.93
C ALA A 115 10.66 12.30 -1.85
N LEU A 116 9.86 11.57 -1.06
CA LEU A 116 9.13 12.13 0.08
C LEU A 116 10.07 12.70 1.14
N ASP A 117 11.15 11.98 1.48
CA ASP A 117 12.14 12.42 2.45
C ASP A 117 12.84 13.72 2.01
N ARG A 118 13.29 13.76 0.75
CA ARG A 118 14.03 14.91 0.22
C ARG A 118 13.19 16.16 0.00
N VAL A 119 11.91 16.00 -0.27
CA VAL A 119 11.00 17.12 -0.44
C VAL A 119 10.82 17.91 0.85
N HIS A 120 10.94 17.28 2.01
CA HIS A 120 10.88 17.96 3.31
C HIS A 120 12.10 18.82 3.62
N ASP A 121 13.27 18.43 3.13
CA ASP A 121 14.54 19.13 3.42
C ASP A 121 14.80 20.30 2.47
N VAL A 122 14.14 20.33 1.32
CA VAL A 122 14.32 21.38 0.31
C VAL A 122 13.13 22.35 0.37
N TYR A 123 13.39 23.66 0.50
CA TYR A 123 12.40 24.72 0.36
C TYR A 123 11.82 24.67 -1.06
N THR A 124 10.83 23.82 -1.26
CA THR A 124 10.25 23.57 -2.56
C THR A 124 8.91 24.27 -2.69
N TRP A 125 8.58 24.69 -3.88
CA TRP A 125 7.27 25.24 -4.20
C TRP A 125 6.15 24.31 -3.76
N VAL A 126 5.13 24.85 -3.08
CA VAL A 126 3.95 24.09 -2.59
C VAL A 126 3.35 23.15 -3.65
N PRO A 127 3.18 23.55 -4.93
CA PRO A 127 2.68 22.65 -5.97
C PRO A 127 3.55 21.41 -6.20
N VAL A 128 4.89 21.56 -6.10
CA VAL A 128 5.83 20.44 -6.26
C VAL A 128 5.69 19.48 -5.08
N LEU A 129 5.56 20.00 -3.87
CA LEU A 129 5.36 19.21 -2.65
C LEU A 129 4.07 18.38 -2.76
N ILE A 130 2.97 19.01 -3.15
CA ILE A 130 1.69 18.32 -3.41
C ILE A 130 1.87 17.24 -4.49
N GLY A 131 2.52 17.57 -5.59
CA GLY A 131 2.74 16.64 -6.70
C GLY A 131 3.56 15.42 -6.30
N VAL A 132 4.68 15.61 -5.59
CA VAL A 132 5.53 14.50 -5.12
C VAL A 132 4.77 13.62 -4.13
N THR A 133 4.05 14.22 -3.19
CA THR A 133 3.24 13.47 -2.21
C THR A 133 2.15 12.64 -2.90
N CYS A 134 1.46 13.21 -3.89
CA CYS A 134 0.44 12.52 -4.66
C CYS A 134 0.98 11.35 -5.49
N VAL A 135 2.11 11.56 -6.18
CA VAL A 135 2.77 10.52 -6.97
C VAL A 135 3.26 9.39 -6.07
N SER A 136 3.86 9.73 -4.94
CA SER A 136 4.32 8.74 -3.96
C SER A 136 3.15 7.94 -3.39
N LEU A 137 2.06 8.59 -3.01
CA LEU A 137 0.83 7.92 -2.56
C LEU A 137 0.30 6.97 -3.63
N PHE A 138 0.27 7.40 -4.91
CA PHE A 138 -0.15 6.56 -6.02
C PHE A 138 0.70 5.29 -6.12
N VAL A 139 2.03 5.42 -6.07
CA VAL A 139 2.95 4.27 -6.13
C VAL A 139 2.70 3.30 -4.97
N PHE A 140 2.60 3.79 -3.74
CA PHE A 140 2.34 2.96 -2.56
C PHE A 140 0.99 2.24 -2.65
N CYS A 141 -0.07 2.96 -3.02
CA CYS A 141 -1.40 2.37 -3.20
C CYS A 141 -1.41 1.32 -4.33
N MET A 142 -0.70 1.56 -5.43
CA MET A 142 -0.58 0.58 -6.52
C MET A 142 0.12 -0.70 -6.06
N VAL A 143 1.12 -0.61 -5.19
CA VAL A 143 1.77 -1.80 -4.60
C VAL A 143 0.79 -2.54 -3.70
N CYS A 144 0.15 -1.86 -2.75
CA CYS A 144 -0.80 -2.49 -1.82
C CYS A 144 -1.98 -3.15 -2.56
N HIS A 145 -2.64 -2.40 -3.46
CA HIS A 145 -3.80 -2.92 -4.19
C HIS A 145 -3.40 -3.96 -5.24
N GLY A 146 -2.24 -3.82 -5.87
CA GLY A 146 -1.73 -4.78 -6.85
C GLY A 146 -1.39 -6.13 -6.22
N GLU A 147 -0.69 -6.14 -5.08
CA GLU A 147 -0.42 -7.38 -4.34
C GLU A 147 -1.70 -8.01 -3.78
N LEU A 148 -2.68 -7.18 -3.41
CA LEU A 148 -3.99 -7.63 -2.94
C LEU A 148 -4.77 -8.35 -4.05
N VAL A 149 -4.82 -7.78 -5.26
CA VAL A 149 -5.50 -8.38 -6.42
C VAL A 149 -4.83 -9.67 -6.87
N ARG A 150 -3.51 -9.75 -6.82
CA ARG A 150 -2.77 -10.96 -7.15
C ARG A 150 -3.11 -12.14 -6.22
N ARG A 151 -3.52 -11.85 -5.00
CA ARG A 151 -3.92 -12.84 -3.98
C ARG A 151 -5.44 -13.02 -3.90
N LYS A 152 -6.17 -12.55 -4.91
CA LYS A 152 -7.63 -12.67 -4.98
C LYS A 152 -8.02 -14.15 -5.05
N PRO A 153 -8.88 -14.65 -4.14
CA PRO A 153 -9.32 -16.03 -4.14
C PRO A 153 -10.34 -16.32 -5.26
N PRO A 154 -10.63 -17.60 -5.53
CA PRO A 154 -11.69 -17.99 -6.44
C PRO A 154 -13.06 -17.47 -5.98
N VAL A 155 -14.03 -17.43 -6.89
CA VAL A 155 -15.36 -16.80 -6.71
C VAL A 155 -16.06 -17.23 -5.42
N ARG A 156 -15.91 -18.48 -5.01
CA ARG A 156 -16.50 -19.03 -3.79
C ARG A 156 -16.11 -18.27 -2.49
N HIS A 157 -14.91 -17.70 -2.43
CA HIS A 157 -14.39 -17.01 -1.25
C HIS A 157 -14.30 -15.50 -1.40
N LEU A 158 -14.87 -14.92 -2.47
CA LEU A 158 -14.83 -13.48 -2.72
C LEU A 158 -15.50 -12.65 -1.62
N THR A 159 -16.61 -13.13 -1.09
CA THR A 159 -17.31 -12.44 0.02
C THR A 159 -16.41 -12.32 1.25
N LEU A 160 -15.70 -13.39 1.60
CA LEU A 160 -14.75 -13.38 2.70
C LEU A 160 -13.58 -12.43 2.41
N PHE A 161 -13.07 -12.43 1.19
CA PHE A 161 -12.01 -11.52 0.76
C PHE A 161 -12.41 -10.05 0.94
N TYR A 162 -13.56 -9.64 0.43
CA TYR A 162 -14.04 -8.25 0.58
C TYR A 162 -14.37 -7.90 2.02
N LEU A 163 -14.83 -8.85 2.82
CA LEU A 163 -15.01 -8.66 4.26
C LEU A 163 -13.67 -8.36 4.95
N MET A 164 -12.62 -9.13 4.63
CA MET A 164 -11.27 -8.89 5.18
C MET A 164 -10.70 -7.54 4.75
N LEU A 165 -10.97 -7.13 3.50
CA LEU A 165 -10.60 -5.78 3.02
C LEU A 165 -11.29 -4.68 3.85
N SER A 166 -12.58 -4.83 4.11
CA SER A 166 -13.35 -3.86 4.89
C SER A 166 -12.84 -3.78 6.33
N ILE A 167 -12.55 -4.94 6.95
CA ILE A 167 -11.97 -5.01 8.29
C ILE A 167 -10.59 -4.33 8.31
N GLY A 168 -9.73 -4.64 7.35
CA GLY A 168 -8.40 -4.02 7.24
C GLY A 168 -8.48 -2.52 7.09
N GLY A 169 -9.34 -2.02 6.21
CA GLY A 169 -9.57 -0.59 6.02
C GLY A 169 -10.06 0.09 7.29
N ALA A 170 -11.02 -0.51 8.01
CA ALA A 170 -11.51 -0.01 9.28
C ALA A 170 -10.42 0.02 10.36
N LEU A 171 -9.61 -1.04 10.46
CA LEU A 171 -8.51 -1.11 11.42
C LEU A 171 -7.45 -0.03 11.13
N GLY A 172 -7.04 0.12 9.86
CA GLY A 172 -6.10 1.17 9.46
C GLY A 172 -6.63 2.57 9.74
N GLY A 173 -7.91 2.81 9.44
CA GLY A 173 -8.58 4.07 9.73
C GLY A 173 -8.68 4.37 11.23
N THR A 174 -9.04 3.38 12.03
CA THR A 174 -9.12 3.51 13.49
C THR A 174 -7.73 3.77 14.09
N LEU A 175 -6.71 3.10 13.60
CA LEU A 175 -5.33 3.27 14.08
C LEU A 175 -4.85 4.71 13.86
N VAL A 176 -5.01 5.25 12.65
CA VAL A 176 -4.58 6.63 12.36
C VAL A 176 -5.51 7.67 12.97
N GLY A 177 -6.83 7.44 12.98
CA GLY A 177 -7.81 8.42 13.43
C GLY A 177 -7.94 8.52 14.95
N LEU A 178 -7.81 7.41 15.68
CA LEU A 178 -8.05 7.37 17.12
C LEU A 178 -6.78 7.04 17.92
N VAL A 179 -6.00 6.04 17.49
CA VAL A 179 -4.87 5.54 18.27
C VAL A 179 -3.65 6.44 18.12
N ALA A 180 -3.32 6.84 16.92
CA ALA A 180 -2.15 7.64 16.65
C ALA A 180 -2.14 9.00 17.39
N PRO A 181 -3.23 9.79 17.42
CA PRO A 181 -3.25 11.06 18.16
C PRO A 181 -3.13 10.91 19.67
N THR A 182 -3.46 9.73 20.21
CA THR A 182 -3.39 9.49 21.68
C THR A 182 -2.04 8.98 22.14
N ILE A 183 -1.30 8.30 21.26
CA ILE A 183 -0.02 7.64 21.59
C ILE A 183 1.17 8.46 21.12
N PHE A 184 1.06 9.08 19.94
CA PHE A 184 2.16 9.80 19.32
C PHE A 184 2.02 11.32 19.47
N ASN A 185 2.99 11.94 20.14
CA ASN A 185 3.14 13.40 20.19
C ASN A 185 3.77 13.98 18.90
N ALA A 186 4.06 13.16 17.91
CA ALA A 186 4.63 13.52 16.61
C ALA A 186 4.08 12.61 15.51
N TYR A 187 4.22 13.02 14.24
CA TYR A 187 3.66 12.33 13.06
C TYR A 187 4.41 11.03 12.72
N PHE A 188 4.29 10.00 13.56
CA PHE A 188 4.89 8.68 13.32
C PHE A 188 4.04 7.77 12.43
N GLU A 189 2.79 8.15 12.14
CA GLU A 189 1.85 7.33 11.35
C GLU A 189 2.35 7.10 9.92
N LEU A 190 2.96 8.12 9.32
CA LEU A 190 3.48 8.07 7.97
C LEU A 190 4.67 7.09 7.86
N PRO A 191 5.71 7.18 8.71
CA PRO A 191 6.77 6.17 8.75
C PRO A 191 6.28 4.76 9.00
N ILE A 192 5.28 4.56 9.87
CA ILE A 192 4.70 3.24 10.15
C ILE A 192 3.98 2.68 8.92
N GLY A 193 3.15 3.50 8.27
CA GLY A 193 2.46 3.10 7.04
C GLY A 193 3.43 2.73 5.92
N LEU A 194 4.49 3.50 5.77
CA LEU A 194 5.55 3.22 4.80
C LEU A 194 6.31 1.94 5.12
N PHE A 195 6.61 1.68 6.41
CA PHE A 195 7.25 0.45 6.85
C PHE A 195 6.40 -0.78 6.57
N LEU A 196 5.09 -0.70 6.77
CA LEU A 196 4.17 -1.80 6.47
C LEU A 196 4.01 -2.06 4.96
N CYS A 197 4.25 -1.04 4.13
CA CYS A 197 4.18 -1.16 2.67
C CYS A 197 5.45 -1.75 2.05
N ALA A 198 6.60 -1.64 2.73
CA ALA A 198 7.89 -2.14 2.24
C ALA A 198 8.10 -3.63 2.50
#